data_bb3b4bd40a0e7d5a76158a82c8f485c6
#
_entry.id   bb3b4bd40a0e7d5a76158a82c8f485c6
#
_cell.length_a   1.000
_cell.length_b   1.000
_cell.length_c   1.000
_cell.angle_alpha   90.00
_cell.angle_beta   90.00
_cell.angle_gamma   90.00
#
_symmetry.space_group_name_H-M   'P 1'
#
loop_
_entity.id
_entity.type
_entity.pdbx_description
1 polymer ?
#
loop_
_entity_poly.entity_id
_entity_poly.type
_entity_poly.pdbx_seq_one_letter_code
_entity_poly.pdbx_strand_id
1 'polypeptide(L)'
;MSEVRTDALSERYAESLQELVAAQGGDFAAVCESLDGVLELAANESSFAEFLRSPIIDPKKRDASLVRMLMGHVEPVTLNFLRLLNNKGRLAALPGIVEAAKARADAAAGRVRVSVTTAADMSNEHDALTEKIGAAVGGTPVITWKVDPTLIGGLRLQVGDRLIDGSIVSRLRRLEYALQVEAGAKIRARASEMVGS
;
A
#
# COMPACT_ATOMS: atom_id res chain seq x y z
N MET A 1 -1.12 11.85 2.73
CA MET A 1 -0.06 11.01 2.16
C MET A 1 -0.64 10.36 0.92
N SER A 2 -0.07 10.65 -0.27
CA SER A 2 -0.55 10.02 -1.52
C SER A 2 -0.27 8.52 -1.47
N GLU A 3 -1.26 7.71 -1.77
CA GLU A 3 -1.05 6.28 -2.01
C GLU A 3 0.00 6.12 -3.12
N VAL A 4 1.12 5.48 -2.78
CA VAL A 4 2.15 5.12 -3.76
C VAL A 4 1.55 4.00 -4.61
N ARG A 5 1.12 4.32 -5.82
CA ARG A 5 0.61 3.31 -6.76
C ARG A 5 1.81 2.50 -7.24
N THR A 6 1.80 1.22 -6.91
CA THR A 6 2.76 0.26 -7.45
C THR A 6 2.43 0.06 -8.94
N ASP A 7 3.35 0.44 -9.81
CA ASP A 7 3.22 0.24 -11.24
C ASP A 7 3.92 -1.06 -11.68
N ALA A 8 3.66 -1.50 -12.91
CA ALA A 8 4.25 -2.73 -13.45
C ALA A 8 5.79 -2.71 -13.47
N LEU A 9 6.39 -1.53 -13.48
CA LEU A 9 7.84 -1.37 -13.41
C LEU A 9 8.36 -1.66 -12.00
N SER A 10 7.70 -1.11 -10.98
CA SER A 10 8.03 -1.32 -9.57
C SER A 10 7.93 -2.80 -9.19
N GLU A 11 6.88 -3.47 -9.66
CA GLU A 11 6.70 -4.92 -9.46
C GLU A 11 7.86 -5.73 -10.05
N ARG A 12 8.27 -5.44 -11.29
CA ARG A 12 9.38 -6.16 -11.94
C ARG A 12 10.70 -5.97 -11.20
N TYR A 13 10.99 -4.76 -10.73
CA TYR A 13 12.21 -4.52 -9.95
C TYR A 13 12.18 -5.23 -8.61
N ALA A 14 11.04 -5.24 -7.91
CA ALA A 14 10.86 -5.94 -6.66
C ALA A 14 11.00 -7.47 -6.83
N GLU A 15 10.45 -8.03 -7.90
CA GLU A 15 10.58 -9.44 -8.26
C GLU A 15 12.04 -9.81 -8.52
N SER A 16 12.72 -9.07 -9.40
CA SER A 16 14.12 -9.31 -9.73
C SER A 16 15.04 -9.17 -8.50
N LEU A 17 14.72 -8.24 -7.59
CA LEU A 17 15.45 -8.10 -6.33
C LEU A 17 15.24 -9.30 -5.42
N GLN A 18 14.02 -9.80 -5.30
CA GLN A 18 13.68 -10.98 -4.52
C GLN A 18 14.43 -12.22 -5.04
N GLU A 19 14.41 -12.44 -6.35
CA GLU A 19 15.13 -13.54 -6.99
C GLU A 19 16.64 -13.47 -6.77
N LEU A 20 17.22 -12.27 -6.89
CA LEU A 20 18.65 -12.04 -6.65
C LEU A 20 19.05 -12.36 -5.22
N VAL A 21 18.26 -11.88 -4.25
CA VAL A 21 18.53 -12.13 -2.82
C VAL A 21 18.40 -13.62 -2.50
N ALA A 22 17.38 -14.28 -3.02
CA ALA A 22 17.18 -15.73 -2.86
C ALA A 22 18.33 -16.53 -3.48
N ALA A 23 18.81 -16.15 -4.68
CA ALA A 23 19.96 -16.80 -5.33
C ALA A 23 21.27 -16.66 -4.53
N GLN A 24 21.40 -15.60 -3.74
CA GLN A 24 22.56 -15.37 -2.85
C GLN A 24 22.38 -15.96 -1.45
N GLY A 25 21.25 -16.60 -1.17
CA GLY A 25 20.92 -17.14 0.16
C GLY A 25 20.74 -16.03 1.23
N GLY A 26 20.44 -14.81 0.80
CA GLY A 26 20.22 -13.65 1.68
C GLY A 26 18.80 -13.58 2.25
N ASP A 27 18.63 -12.71 3.24
CA ASP A 27 17.32 -12.40 3.81
C ASP A 27 16.66 -11.22 3.05
N PHE A 28 15.59 -11.51 2.31
CA PHE A 28 14.87 -10.51 1.57
C PHE A 28 14.15 -9.48 2.48
N ALA A 29 13.75 -9.90 3.69
CA ALA A 29 13.14 -8.97 4.64
C ALA A 29 14.14 -7.92 5.12
N ALA A 30 15.38 -8.32 5.43
CA ALA A 30 16.45 -7.41 5.82
C ALA A 30 16.79 -6.40 4.70
N VAL A 31 16.78 -6.84 3.43
CA VAL A 31 16.97 -5.96 2.29
C VAL A 31 15.82 -4.96 2.17
N CYS A 32 14.57 -5.38 2.40
CA CYS A 32 13.41 -4.48 2.41
C CYS A 32 13.51 -3.45 3.54
N GLU A 33 13.95 -3.83 4.74
CA GLU A 33 14.18 -2.93 5.87
C GLU A 33 15.29 -1.91 5.57
N SER A 34 16.40 -2.35 4.98
CA SER A 34 17.47 -1.45 4.53
C SER A 34 16.98 -0.42 3.50
N LEU A 35 16.15 -0.84 2.54
CA LEU A 35 15.57 0.07 1.54
C LEU A 35 14.58 1.05 2.18
N ASP A 36 13.81 0.60 3.17
CA ASP A 36 12.89 1.45 3.92
C ASP A 36 13.63 2.53 4.71
N GLY A 37 14.73 2.16 5.38
CA GLY A 37 15.59 3.12 6.05
C GLY A 37 16.15 4.20 5.11
N VAL A 38 16.46 3.85 3.85
CA VAL A 38 16.85 4.85 2.83
C VAL A 38 15.69 5.79 2.51
N LEU A 39 14.44 5.31 2.44
CA LEU A 39 13.27 6.16 2.23
C LEU A 39 12.96 7.03 3.45
N GLU A 40 13.11 6.51 4.65
CA GLU A 40 12.97 7.29 5.89
C GLU A 40 14.01 8.42 5.96
N LEU A 41 15.26 8.14 5.61
CA LEU A 41 16.29 9.16 5.49
C LEU A 41 15.88 10.24 4.48
N ALA A 42 15.35 9.85 3.32
CA ALA A 42 14.85 10.79 2.33
C ALA A 42 13.61 11.57 2.80
N ALA A 43 12.80 11.00 3.68
CA ALA A 43 11.64 11.69 4.26
C ALA A 43 12.05 12.74 5.31
N ASN A 44 13.09 12.43 6.07
CA ASN A 44 13.60 13.31 7.15
C ASN A 44 14.55 14.39 6.62
N GLU A 45 15.29 14.11 5.53
CA GLU A 45 16.29 15.00 4.96
C GLU A 45 15.89 15.41 3.54
N SER A 46 15.32 16.61 3.40
CA SER A 46 14.86 17.14 2.09
C SER A 46 15.96 17.24 1.05
N SER A 47 17.19 17.54 1.46
CA SER A 47 18.37 17.59 0.60
C SER A 47 18.71 16.21 0.01
N PHE A 48 18.54 15.14 0.79
CA PHE A 48 18.74 13.78 0.31
C PHE A 48 17.60 13.32 -0.62
N ALA A 49 16.36 13.70 -0.33
CA ALA A 49 15.24 13.45 -1.21
C ALA A 49 15.42 14.14 -2.58
N GLU A 50 15.87 15.39 -2.58
CA GLU A 50 16.18 16.12 -3.81
C GLU A 50 17.35 15.50 -4.56
N PHE A 51 18.41 15.11 -3.86
CA PHE A 51 19.55 14.41 -4.44
C PHE A 51 19.14 13.11 -5.16
N LEU A 52 18.23 12.31 -4.60
CA LEU A 52 17.75 11.10 -5.25
C LEU A 52 16.90 11.37 -6.51
N ARG A 53 16.15 12.47 -6.53
CA ARG A 53 15.18 12.79 -7.59
C ARG A 53 15.74 13.70 -8.67
N SER A 54 16.79 14.47 -8.39
CA SER A 54 17.31 15.50 -9.28
C SER A 54 17.81 14.90 -10.61
N PRO A 55 17.27 15.33 -11.76
CA PRO A 55 17.77 14.90 -13.05
C PRO A 55 19.09 15.62 -13.47
N ILE A 56 19.45 16.68 -12.74
CA ILE A 56 20.60 17.54 -13.08
C ILE A 56 21.91 16.90 -12.64
N ILE A 57 21.88 16.07 -11.60
CA ILE A 57 23.10 15.45 -11.05
C ILE A 57 23.57 14.34 -11.99
N ASP A 58 24.81 14.42 -12.40
CA ASP A 58 25.46 13.41 -13.23
C ASP A 58 25.40 12.02 -12.55
N PRO A 59 24.96 10.96 -13.25
CA PRO A 59 24.80 9.61 -12.65
C PRO A 59 26.07 9.06 -12.02
N LYS A 60 27.26 9.35 -12.55
CA LYS A 60 28.53 8.88 -12.00
C LYS A 60 28.87 9.61 -10.69
N LYS A 61 28.62 10.93 -10.64
CA LYS A 61 28.82 11.70 -9.40
C LYS A 61 27.83 11.26 -8.32
N ARG A 62 26.57 10.98 -8.72
CA ARG A 62 25.56 10.44 -7.80
C ARG A 62 25.96 9.06 -7.29
N ASP A 63 26.45 8.16 -8.13
CA ASP A 63 26.92 6.83 -7.73
C ASP A 63 28.02 6.92 -6.66
N ALA A 64 29.04 7.75 -6.90
CA ALA A 64 30.12 7.98 -5.93
C ALA A 64 29.60 8.54 -4.59
N SER A 65 28.59 9.40 -4.63
CA SER A 65 27.98 9.96 -3.42
C SER A 65 27.14 8.92 -2.68
N LEU A 66 26.36 8.08 -3.39
CA LEU A 66 25.60 6.98 -2.81
C LEU A 66 26.53 6.00 -2.08
N VAL A 67 27.62 5.59 -2.71
CA VAL A 67 28.62 4.72 -2.08
C VAL A 67 29.18 5.37 -0.81
N ARG A 68 29.60 6.63 -0.88
CA ARG A 68 30.21 7.32 0.27
C ARG A 68 29.26 7.49 1.45
N MET A 69 27.95 7.73 1.18
CA MET A 69 26.95 7.96 2.22
C MET A 69 26.39 6.67 2.81
N LEU A 70 26.22 5.63 2.00
CA LEU A 70 25.50 4.44 2.40
C LEU A 70 26.38 3.22 2.67
N MET A 71 27.65 3.23 2.24
CA MET A 71 28.56 2.12 2.47
C MET A 71 28.77 1.88 3.97
N GLY A 72 28.51 0.65 4.41
CA GLY A 72 28.56 0.25 5.83
C GLY A 72 27.32 0.59 6.65
N HIS A 73 26.34 1.28 6.08
CA HIS A 73 25.06 1.60 6.72
C HIS A 73 23.87 0.80 6.17
N VAL A 74 24.02 0.23 4.98
CA VAL A 74 23.00 -0.60 4.34
C VAL A 74 23.62 -1.91 3.87
N GLU A 75 22.79 -2.92 3.65
CA GLU A 75 23.18 -4.19 3.06
C GLU A 75 23.89 -3.98 1.71
N PRO A 76 24.96 -4.75 1.39
CA PRO A 76 25.66 -4.62 0.11
C PRO A 76 24.75 -4.79 -1.11
N VAL A 77 23.74 -5.66 -1.01
CA VAL A 77 22.74 -5.87 -2.07
C VAL A 77 21.90 -4.62 -2.25
N THR A 78 21.46 -3.99 -1.17
CA THR A 78 20.72 -2.72 -1.18
C THR A 78 21.50 -1.61 -1.86
N LEU A 79 22.79 -1.44 -1.51
CA LEU A 79 23.63 -0.44 -2.15
C LEU A 79 23.78 -0.69 -3.66
N ASN A 80 24.06 -1.94 -4.05
CA ASN A 80 24.19 -2.30 -5.47
C ASN A 80 22.88 -2.10 -6.22
N PHE A 81 21.75 -2.36 -5.58
CA PHE A 81 20.44 -2.12 -6.18
C PHE A 81 20.18 -0.62 -6.41
N LEU A 82 20.49 0.23 -5.43
CA LEU A 82 20.38 1.70 -5.58
C LEU A 82 21.27 2.22 -6.71
N ARG A 83 22.50 1.70 -6.83
CA ARG A 83 23.43 2.01 -7.92
C ARG A 83 22.88 1.57 -9.28
N LEU A 84 22.26 0.39 -9.35
CA LEU A 84 21.58 -0.08 -10.56
C LEU A 84 20.44 0.87 -10.95
N LEU A 85 19.58 1.25 -10.01
CA LEU A 85 18.50 2.21 -10.25
C LEU A 85 19.03 3.57 -10.70
N ASN A 86 20.12 4.03 -10.11
CA ASN A 86 20.81 5.26 -10.53
C ASN A 86 21.27 5.18 -11.99
N ASN A 87 21.96 4.10 -12.38
CA ASN A 87 22.46 3.89 -13.73
C ASN A 87 21.34 3.77 -14.78
N LYS A 88 20.16 3.28 -14.34
CA LYS A 88 18.96 3.18 -15.18
C LYS A 88 18.12 4.47 -15.17
N GLY A 89 18.48 5.48 -14.39
CA GLY A 89 17.69 6.70 -14.22
C GLY A 89 16.33 6.45 -13.55
N ARG A 90 16.25 5.46 -12.68
CA ARG A 90 14.99 4.98 -12.05
C ARG A 90 14.91 5.20 -10.54
N LEU A 91 15.81 5.99 -9.95
CA LEU A 91 15.76 6.28 -8.50
C LEU A 91 14.46 6.94 -8.05
N ALA A 92 13.80 7.71 -8.92
CA ALA A 92 12.49 8.29 -8.61
C ALA A 92 11.38 7.24 -8.39
N ALA A 93 11.54 6.03 -8.93
CA ALA A 93 10.61 4.92 -8.72
C ALA A 93 10.87 4.15 -7.41
N LEU A 94 11.93 4.48 -6.66
CA LEU A 94 12.32 3.76 -5.44
C LEU A 94 11.16 3.59 -4.44
N PRO A 95 10.31 4.60 -4.13
CA PRO A 95 9.21 4.40 -3.19
C PRO A 95 8.23 3.31 -3.63
N GLY A 96 7.86 3.28 -4.92
CA GLY A 96 6.98 2.24 -5.46
C GLY A 96 7.62 0.86 -5.46
N ILE A 97 8.92 0.78 -5.73
CA ILE A 97 9.68 -0.48 -5.72
C ILE A 97 9.75 -1.04 -4.30
N VAL A 98 10.03 -0.19 -3.29
CA VAL A 98 10.09 -0.61 -1.89
C VAL A 98 8.73 -1.12 -1.41
N GLU A 99 7.64 -0.43 -1.79
CA GLU A 99 6.28 -0.87 -1.45
C GLU A 99 5.96 -2.24 -2.07
N ALA A 100 6.30 -2.45 -3.34
CA ALA A 100 6.16 -3.74 -4.01
C ALA A 100 7.01 -4.84 -3.34
N ALA A 101 8.26 -4.52 -2.99
CA ALA A 101 9.16 -5.46 -2.32
C ALA A 101 8.62 -5.87 -0.93
N LYS A 102 8.12 -4.92 -0.14
CA LYS A 102 7.48 -5.19 1.15
C LYS A 102 6.23 -6.06 1.00
N ALA A 103 5.40 -5.80 -0.01
CA ALA A 103 4.22 -6.61 -0.28
C ALA A 103 4.59 -8.07 -0.61
N ARG A 104 5.65 -8.28 -1.38
CA ARG A 104 6.18 -9.62 -1.71
C ARG A 104 6.79 -10.31 -0.50
N ALA A 105 7.54 -9.59 0.34
CA ALA A 105 8.10 -10.12 1.59
C ALA A 105 6.99 -10.57 2.55
N ASP A 106 5.94 -9.79 2.69
CA ASP A 106 4.79 -10.14 3.52
C ASP A 106 4.05 -11.36 2.97
N ALA A 107 3.81 -11.43 1.65
CA ALA A 107 3.18 -12.57 1.01
C ALA A 107 4.01 -13.86 1.21
N ALA A 108 5.34 -13.79 1.06
CA ALA A 108 6.25 -14.91 1.30
C ALA A 108 6.24 -15.38 2.77
N ALA A 109 6.04 -14.46 3.72
CA ALA A 109 5.92 -14.76 5.14
C ALA A 109 4.49 -15.15 5.56
N GLY A 110 3.54 -15.29 4.62
CA GLY A 110 2.13 -15.55 4.95
C GLY A 110 1.44 -14.41 5.69
N ARG A 111 2.00 -13.21 5.63
CA ARG A 111 1.41 -12.01 6.21
C ARG A 111 0.48 -11.33 5.22
N VAL A 112 -0.65 -10.85 5.71
CA VAL A 112 -1.66 -10.16 4.90
C VAL A 112 -1.78 -8.72 5.38
N ARG A 113 -1.46 -7.76 4.53
CA ARG A 113 -1.64 -6.34 4.86
C ARG A 113 -3.11 -5.96 4.80
N VAL A 114 -3.58 -5.38 5.89
CA VAL A 114 -4.97 -4.91 6.03
C VAL A 114 -4.96 -3.46 6.48
N SER A 115 -5.56 -2.58 5.70
CA SER A 115 -5.85 -1.21 6.14
C SER A 115 -7.26 -1.16 6.71
N VAL A 116 -7.36 -0.79 7.98
CA VAL A 116 -8.64 -0.63 8.70
C VAL A 116 -8.89 0.86 8.88
N THR A 117 -9.99 1.35 8.33
CA THR A 117 -10.42 2.74 8.51
C THR A 117 -11.67 2.76 9.38
N THR A 118 -11.64 3.51 10.48
CA THR A 118 -12.74 3.65 11.45
C THR A 118 -13.21 5.10 11.51
N ALA A 119 -14.43 5.32 11.99
CA ALA A 119 -15.00 6.67 12.16
C ALA A 119 -14.37 7.45 13.33
N ALA A 120 -13.91 6.74 14.35
CA ALA A 120 -13.28 7.28 15.55
C ALA A 120 -12.13 6.37 15.97
N ASP A 121 -11.30 6.84 16.89
CA ASP A 121 -10.26 6.01 17.49
C ASP A 121 -10.89 4.87 18.29
N MET A 122 -10.50 3.64 17.95
CA MET A 122 -10.99 2.40 18.57
C MET A 122 -9.83 1.60 19.19
N SER A 123 -8.82 2.26 19.72
CA SER A 123 -7.59 1.63 20.26
C SER A 123 -7.90 0.47 21.23
N ASN A 124 -8.97 0.59 22.03
CA ASN A 124 -9.39 -0.44 23.00
C ASN A 124 -9.95 -1.72 22.35
N GLU A 125 -10.31 -1.68 21.07
CA GLU A 125 -10.89 -2.81 20.33
C GLU A 125 -9.91 -3.41 19.29
N HIS A 126 -8.70 -2.86 19.19
CA HIS A 126 -7.73 -3.29 18.18
C HIS A 126 -7.43 -4.79 18.28
N ASP A 127 -7.22 -5.33 19.46
CA ASP A 127 -6.86 -6.75 19.65
C ASP A 127 -7.99 -7.67 19.20
N ALA A 128 -9.22 -7.38 19.62
CA ALA A 128 -10.39 -8.17 19.25
C ALA A 128 -10.71 -8.11 17.75
N LEU A 129 -10.48 -6.94 17.12
CA LEU A 129 -10.64 -6.78 15.68
C LEU A 129 -9.52 -7.48 14.91
N THR A 130 -8.28 -7.41 15.39
CA THR A 130 -7.13 -8.10 14.80
C THR A 130 -7.34 -9.60 14.73
N GLU A 131 -7.84 -10.21 15.81
CA GLU A 131 -8.15 -11.64 15.84
C GLU A 131 -9.22 -12.02 14.81
N LYS A 132 -10.32 -11.27 14.77
CA LYS A 132 -11.42 -11.51 13.80
C LYS A 132 -10.96 -11.33 12.35
N ILE A 133 -10.14 -10.31 12.09
CA ILE A 133 -9.58 -10.06 10.76
C ILE A 133 -8.62 -11.19 10.37
N GLY A 134 -7.75 -11.63 11.27
CA GLY A 134 -6.84 -12.75 11.05
C GLY A 134 -7.57 -14.03 10.64
N ALA A 135 -8.64 -14.36 11.36
CA ALA A 135 -9.50 -15.50 11.04
C ALA A 135 -10.17 -15.38 9.65
N ALA A 136 -10.51 -14.16 9.24
CA ALA A 136 -11.19 -13.90 7.98
C ALA A 136 -10.26 -13.89 6.76
N VAL A 137 -8.98 -13.44 6.94
CA VAL A 137 -8.02 -13.31 5.82
C VAL A 137 -7.15 -14.56 5.62
N GLY A 138 -7.18 -15.52 6.55
CA GLY A 138 -6.46 -16.79 6.41
C GLY A 138 -4.95 -16.69 6.55
N GLY A 139 -4.43 -15.64 7.24
CA GLY A 139 -3.01 -15.43 7.46
C GLY A 139 -2.77 -14.49 8.63
N THR A 140 -1.51 -14.17 8.93
CA THR A 140 -1.16 -13.21 9.98
C THR A 140 -1.43 -11.78 9.48
N PRO A 141 -2.44 -11.05 10.02
CA PRO A 141 -2.75 -9.72 9.53
C PRO A 141 -1.70 -8.70 10.01
N VAL A 142 -1.18 -7.90 9.09
CA VAL A 142 -0.42 -6.67 9.39
C VAL A 142 -1.37 -5.51 9.22
N ILE A 143 -1.87 -4.97 10.33
CA ILE A 143 -2.96 -3.99 10.31
C ILE A 143 -2.43 -2.57 10.41
N THR A 144 -2.85 -1.73 9.46
CA THR A 144 -2.67 -0.29 9.51
C THR A 144 -3.99 0.37 9.87
N TRP A 145 -4.05 1.05 11.01
CA TRP A 145 -5.24 1.75 11.48
C TRP A 145 -5.26 3.18 10.93
N LYS A 146 -6.42 3.59 10.43
CA LYS A 146 -6.69 4.96 9.98
C LYS A 146 -8.00 5.44 10.58
N VAL A 147 -8.07 6.72 10.94
CA VAL A 147 -9.32 7.36 11.38
C VAL A 147 -9.80 8.30 10.30
N ASP A 148 -11.03 8.11 9.86
CA ASP A 148 -11.70 8.98 8.89
C ASP A 148 -13.03 9.45 9.49
N PRO A 149 -13.09 10.70 10.01
CA PRO A 149 -14.31 11.25 10.61
C PRO A 149 -15.48 11.40 9.64
N THR A 150 -15.24 11.27 8.33
CA THR A 150 -16.33 11.30 7.32
C THR A 150 -17.16 10.01 7.31
N LEU A 151 -16.65 8.95 7.91
CA LEU A 151 -17.43 7.76 8.22
C LEU A 151 -18.32 8.06 9.42
N ILE A 152 -19.64 8.07 9.23
CA ILE A 152 -20.61 8.30 10.33
C ILE A 152 -20.54 7.20 11.38
N GLY A 153 -20.02 6.01 11.00
CA GLY A 153 -19.82 4.84 11.85
C GLY A 153 -19.54 3.58 11.04
N GLY A 154 -19.17 2.51 11.74
CA GLY A 154 -18.72 1.25 11.13
C GLY A 154 -17.25 1.29 10.75
N LEU A 155 -16.81 0.31 9.95
CA LEU A 155 -15.42 0.17 9.54
C LEU A 155 -15.33 -0.15 8.04
N ARG A 156 -14.21 0.26 7.46
CA ARG A 156 -13.83 -0.08 6.10
C ARG A 156 -12.52 -0.86 6.16
N LEU A 157 -12.51 -2.03 5.53
CA LEU A 157 -11.34 -2.89 5.43
C LEU A 157 -10.83 -2.90 4.00
N GLN A 158 -9.54 -2.72 3.82
CA GLN A 158 -8.87 -2.90 2.55
C GLN A 158 -7.82 -4.00 2.69
N VAL A 159 -7.94 -5.06 1.91
CA VAL A 159 -7.03 -6.20 1.86
C VAL A 159 -6.50 -6.29 0.44
N GLY A 160 -5.28 -5.80 0.22
CA GLY A 160 -4.76 -5.62 -1.15
C GLY A 160 -5.70 -4.74 -1.99
N ASP A 161 -6.16 -5.26 -3.12
CA ASP A 161 -7.11 -4.57 -4.02
C ASP A 161 -8.58 -4.72 -3.61
N ARG A 162 -8.87 -5.53 -2.60
CA ARG A 162 -10.24 -5.78 -2.14
C ARG A 162 -10.64 -4.79 -1.06
N LEU A 163 -11.69 -4.02 -1.35
CA LEU A 163 -12.31 -3.11 -0.38
C LEU A 163 -13.61 -3.73 0.16
N ILE A 164 -13.67 -3.90 1.48
CA ILE A 164 -14.87 -4.34 2.19
C ILE A 164 -15.38 -3.15 3.00
N ASP A 165 -16.46 -2.54 2.52
CA ASP A 165 -17.07 -1.37 3.16
C ASP A 165 -18.27 -1.78 4.01
N GLY A 166 -18.06 -1.82 5.32
CA GLY A 166 -19.09 -2.07 6.36
C GLY A 166 -19.61 -0.78 7.00
N SER A 167 -19.31 0.39 6.44
CA SER A 167 -19.73 1.68 7.00
C SER A 167 -21.26 1.87 6.97
N ILE A 168 -21.77 2.65 7.93
CA ILE A 168 -23.19 3.02 8.01
C ILE A 168 -23.59 3.81 6.76
N VAL A 169 -22.70 4.67 6.24
CA VAL A 169 -22.93 5.43 5.01
C VAL A 169 -23.23 4.51 3.82
N SER A 170 -22.44 3.46 3.65
CA SER A 170 -22.66 2.50 2.55
C SER A 170 -23.91 1.65 2.74
N ARG A 171 -24.31 1.39 3.99
CA ARG A 171 -25.59 0.74 4.29
C ARG A 171 -26.77 1.65 3.96
N LEU A 172 -26.70 2.92 4.35
CA LEU A 172 -27.73 3.93 4.04
C LEU A 172 -27.88 4.13 2.54
N ARG A 173 -26.79 4.28 1.79
CA ARG A 173 -26.83 4.39 0.31
C ARG A 173 -27.49 3.18 -0.35
N ARG A 174 -27.19 1.96 0.14
CA ARG A 174 -27.83 0.75 -0.37
C ARG A 174 -29.33 0.74 -0.09
N LEU A 175 -29.75 1.17 1.11
CA LEU A 175 -31.17 1.30 1.46
C LEU A 175 -31.87 2.36 0.62
N GLU A 176 -31.25 3.53 0.45
CA GLU A 176 -31.80 4.60 -0.40
C GLU A 176 -31.99 4.13 -1.84
N TYR A 177 -30.98 3.45 -2.40
CA TYR A 177 -31.08 2.88 -3.75
C TYR A 177 -32.18 1.81 -3.85
N ALA A 178 -32.30 0.92 -2.87
CA ALA A 178 -33.34 -0.09 -2.85
C ALA A 178 -34.73 0.54 -2.79
N LEU A 179 -34.92 1.56 -1.94
CA LEU A 179 -36.18 2.29 -1.85
C LEU A 179 -36.52 3.03 -3.15
N GLN A 180 -35.55 3.65 -3.81
CA GLN A 180 -35.77 4.34 -5.11
C GLN A 180 -36.18 3.35 -6.21
N VAL A 181 -35.54 2.18 -6.27
CA VAL A 181 -35.87 1.13 -7.24
C VAL A 181 -37.26 0.56 -6.99
N GLU A 182 -37.58 0.24 -5.71
CA GLU A 182 -38.91 -0.26 -5.34
C GLU A 182 -40.01 0.78 -5.57
N ALA A 183 -39.80 2.05 -5.21
CA ALA A 183 -40.73 3.12 -5.43
C ALA A 183 -40.96 3.32 -6.94
N GLY A 184 -39.91 3.32 -7.74
CA GLY A 184 -40.02 3.44 -9.21
C GLY A 184 -40.73 2.24 -9.86
N ALA A 185 -40.58 1.03 -9.32
CA ALA A 185 -41.31 -0.14 -9.79
C ALA A 185 -42.79 -0.08 -9.44
N LYS A 186 -43.13 0.32 -8.21
CA LYS A 186 -44.51 0.50 -7.76
C LYS A 186 -45.26 1.61 -8.54
N ILE A 187 -44.58 2.72 -8.84
CA ILE A 187 -45.15 3.81 -9.65
C ILE A 187 -45.42 3.32 -11.07
N ARG A 188 -44.49 2.59 -11.69
CA ARG A 188 -44.66 2.03 -13.04
C ARG A 188 -45.78 1.00 -13.11
N ALA A 189 -45.89 0.11 -12.12
CA ALA A 189 -46.98 -0.85 -12.04
C ALA A 189 -48.33 -0.18 -11.91
N ARG A 190 -48.44 0.86 -11.09
CA ARG A 190 -49.68 1.61 -10.91
C ARG A 190 -50.06 2.45 -12.15
N ALA A 191 -49.07 3.02 -12.85
CA ALA A 191 -49.30 3.74 -14.09
C ALA A 191 -49.77 2.80 -15.21
N SER A 192 -49.28 1.56 -15.29
CA SER A 192 -49.75 0.60 -16.28
C SER A 192 -51.19 0.11 -16.01
N GLU A 193 -51.60 0.00 -14.75
CA GLU A 193 -52.98 -0.33 -14.36
C GLU A 193 -53.97 0.80 -14.74
N MET A 194 -53.54 2.07 -14.63
CA MET A 194 -54.38 3.23 -14.98
C MET A 194 -54.54 3.48 -16.50
N VAL A 195 -53.57 3.02 -17.30
CA VAL A 195 -53.59 3.20 -18.77
C VAL A 195 -54.26 2.01 -19.49
N GLY A 196 -54.47 0.90 -18.80
CA GLY A 196 -55.05 -0.33 -19.34
C GLY A 196 -56.55 -0.49 -19.06
N SER A 197 -57.22 0.53 -18.48
CA SER A 197 -58.66 0.66 -18.34
C SER A 197 -59.18 1.73 -19.29
#